data_4e014b393c8daaf4eaf430b326187c9d
#
_entry.id   4e014b393c8daaf4eaf430b326187c9d
#
_cell.length_a   1.000
_cell.length_b   1.000
_cell.length_c   1.000
_cell.angle_alpha   90.00
_cell.angle_beta   90.00
_cell.angle_gamma   90.00
#
_symmetry.space_group_name_H-M   'P 1'
#
loop_
_entity.id
_entity.type
_entity.pdbx_description
1 polymer ?
#
loop_
_entity_poly.entity_id
_entity_poly.type
_entity_poly.pdbx_seq_one_letter_code
_entity_poly.pdbx_strand_id
1 'polypeptide(L)'
;MYKPHEPTPAEQKAITKYVDVMNKVLDQFRSPDWDEKIDVTIENPMVSTFGDRPMDIDQLLQRTYEIRKDSKRYKTLVEPRLQKLPTIKDVSQKQLEAAEIEDLQHLQVQVHFNMLVVPMITGPDPKVDPKIPGPIFVHKDRNNPFSHGVAYVLFFSGTKNGRWEEVNDVYRNFFVHKADTPFIENIEVRIFGPEDRIKELLRKIDWRQVNNALTM
;
A
#
# COMPACT_ATOMS: atom_id res chain seq x y z
N MET A 1 16.81 -21.48 -9.36
CA MET A 1 15.72 -22.37 -8.92
C MET A 1 15.04 -21.68 -7.77
N TYR A 2 13.73 -21.62 -7.76
CA TYR A 2 12.94 -21.05 -6.69
C TYR A 2 12.99 -21.97 -5.45
N LYS A 3 13.36 -21.44 -4.30
CA LYS A 3 13.50 -22.23 -3.06
C LYS A 3 12.78 -21.53 -1.91
N PRO A 4 11.55 -21.92 -1.60
CA PRO A 4 10.88 -21.46 -0.39
C PRO A 4 11.51 -22.12 0.84
N HIS A 5 11.66 -21.35 1.91
CA HIS A 5 12.19 -21.82 3.19
C HIS A 5 11.65 -20.96 4.34
N GLU A 6 11.74 -21.46 5.55
CA GLU A 6 11.50 -20.66 6.75
C GLU A 6 12.63 -19.63 6.90
N PRO A 7 12.36 -18.41 7.38
CA PRO A 7 13.38 -17.41 7.55
C PRO A 7 14.52 -17.88 8.44
N THR A 8 15.73 -17.69 7.99
CA THR A 8 16.90 -17.80 8.87
C THR A 8 16.83 -16.73 9.97
N PRO A 9 17.58 -16.88 11.08
CA PRO A 9 17.61 -15.85 12.15
C PRO A 9 18.00 -14.45 11.64
N ALA A 10 18.87 -14.38 10.63
CA ALA A 10 19.28 -13.10 10.03
C ALA A 10 18.16 -12.47 9.21
N GLU A 11 17.49 -13.26 8.38
CA GLU A 11 16.33 -12.84 7.58
C GLU A 11 15.16 -12.43 8.49
N GLN A 12 14.87 -13.24 9.52
CA GLN A 12 13.84 -12.90 10.51
C GLN A 12 14.13 -11.59 11.22
N LYS A 13 15.39 -11.35 11.62
CA LYS A 13 15.79 -10.08 12.22
C LYS A 13 15.59 -8.90 11.28
N ALA A 14 15.90 -9.07 9.99
CA ALA A 14 15.66 -8.04 8.99
C ALA A 14 14.14 -7.77 8.82
N ILE A 15 13.34 -8.82 8.67
CA ILE A 15 11.89 -8.72 8.55
C ILE A 15 11.31 -7.96 9.76
N THR A 16 11.64 -8.39 10.99
CA THR A 16 11.17 -7.75 12.22
C THR A 16 11.51 -6.27 12.27
N LYS A 17 12.75 -5.90 11.91
CA LYS A 17 13.17 -4.48 11.86
C LYS A 17 12.24 -3.64 10.98
N TYR A 18 11.91 -4.12 9.79
CA TYR A 18 11.08 -3.35 8.85
C TYR A 18 9.60 -3.41 9.18
N VAL A 19 9.13 -4.52 9.76
CA VAL A 19 7.78 -4.62 10.33
C VAL A 19 7.58 -3.57 11.43
N ASP A 20 8.55 -3.42 12.32
CA ASP A 20 8.49 -2.41 13.40
C ASP A 20 8.46 -0.98 12.85
N VAL A 21 9.24 -0.70 11.80
CA VAL A 21 9.21 0.61 11.12
C VAL A 21 7.84 0.84 10.49
N MET A 22 7.32 -0.15 9.77
CA MET A 22 6.03 -0.02 9.11
C MET A 22 4.87 0.08 10.10
N ASN A 23 4.90 -0.63 11.22
CA ASN A 23 3.91 -0.48 12.28
C ASN A 23 3.87 0.96 12.82
N LYS A 24 5.02 1.58 13.07
CA LYS A 24 5.09 3.00 13.49
C LYS A 24 4.52 3.95 12.43
N VAL A 25 4.70 3.65 11.15
CA VAL A 25 4.09 4.40 10.05
C VAL A 25 2.59 4.21 10.05
N LEU A 26 2.12 2.96 10.13
CA LEU A 26 0.71 2.61 10.07
C LEU A 26 -0.07 3.11 11.31
N ASP A 27 0.56 3.23 12.47
CA ASP A 27 -0.06 3.85 13.65
C ASP A 27 -0.50 5.30 13.40
N GLN A 28 0.15 6.00 12.47
CA GLN A 28 -0.22 7.36 12.09
C GLN A 28 -1.49 7.42 11.22
N PHE A 29 -1.98 6.27 10.72
CA PHE A 29 -3.26 6.16 10.01
C PHE A 29 -4.46 6.31 10.95
N ARG A 30 -4.28 6.05 12.24
CA ARG A 30 -5.34 6.17 13.23
C ARG A 30 -5.90 7.59 13.27
N SER A 31 -7.20 7.69 13.42
CA SER A 31 -7.94 8.95 13.48
C SER A 31 -9.21 8.76 14.30
N PRO A 32 -9.69 9.80 15.00
CA PRO A 32 -10.94 9.73 15.76
C PRO A 32 -12.16 9.35 14.93
N ASP A 33 -12.13 9.60 13.62
CA ASP A 33 -13.24 9.29 12.71
C ASP A 33 -13.25 7.85 12.21
N TRP A 34 -12.21 7.05 12.51
CA TRP A 34 -12.01 5.72 11.94
C TRP A 34 -11.72 4.69 13.02
N ASP A 35 -12.40 3.56 12.99
CA ASP A 35 -12.12 2.38 13.80
C ASP A 35 -11.22 1.42 13.02
N GLU A 36 -10.16 0.96 13.66
CA GLU A 36 -9.34 -0.14 13.15
C GLU A 36 -10.10 -1.46 13.31
N LYS A 37 -10.32 -2.19 12.22
CA LYS A 37 -11.09 -3.44 12.20
C LYS A 37 -10.22 -4.68 12.03
N ILE A 38 -9.16 -4.56 11.21
CA ILE A 38 -8.25 -5.65 10.91
C ILE A 38 -6.84 -5.11 11.09
N ASP A 39 -6.05 -5.81 11.90
CA ASP A 39 -4.61 -5.64 12.03
C ASP A 39 -3.99 -7.03 11.89
N VAL A 40 -3.43 -7.29 10.71
CA VAL A 40 -2.76 -8.55 10.41
C VAL A 40 -1.29 -8.28 10.21
N THR A 41 -0.45 -8.94 11.00
CA THR A 41 0.99 -9.01 10.82
C THR A 41 1.38 -10.48 10.68
N ILE A 42 2.02 -10.84 9.58
CA ILE A 42 2.56 -12.19 9.41
C ILE A 42 3.94 -12.23 10.07
N GLU A 43 4.03 -12.85 11.24
CA GLU A 43 5.25 -12.89 12.04
C GLU A 43 6.35 -13.75 11.41
N ASN A 44 5.98 -14.87 10.79
CA ASN A 44 6.89 -15.82 10.17
C ASN A 44 6.50 -16.09 8.71
N PRO A 45 6.73 -15.13 7.81
CA PRO A 45 6.41 -15.33 6.40
C PRO A 45 7.36 -16.35 5.78
N MET A 46 6.84 -17.19 4.88
CA MET A 46 7.72 -18.00 4.05
C MET A 46 8.55 -17.09 3.16
N VAL A 47 9.84 -17.30 3.19
CA VAL A 47 10.81 -16.57 2.38
C VAL A 47 11.19 -17.41 1.17
N SER A 48 11.43 -16.75 0.07
CA SER A 48 11.87 -17.43 -1.15
C SER A 48 13.07 -16.70 -1.73
N THR A 49 13.94 -17.47 -2.37
CA THR A 49 15.09 -16.94 -3.11
C THR A 49 15.12 -17.49 -4.52
N PHE A 50 15.61 -16.69 -5.45
CA PHE A 50 15.96 -17.12 -6.80
C PHE A 50 17.47 -16.90 -7.00
N GLY A 51 18.25 -18.00 -6.94
CA GLY A 51 19.68 -17.90 -6.70
C GLY A 51 19.92 -17.33 -5.31
N ASP A 52 20.70 -16.26 -5.21
CA ASP A 52 21.00 -15.56 -3.95
C ASP A 52 20.09 -14.33 -3.72
N ARG A 53 19.13 -14.08 -4.63
CA ARG A 53 18.24 -12.92 -4.55
C ARG A 53 16.99 -13.21 -3.73
N PRO A 54 16.65 -12.38 -2.73
CA PRO A 54 15.37 -12.45 -2.06
C PRO A 54 14.21 -12.22 -3.04
N MET A 55 13.15 -13.01 -2.89
CA MET A 55 11.92 -12.89 -3.65
C MET A 55 10.87 -12.14 -2.84
N ASP A 56 9.76 -11.83 -3.51
CA ASP A 56 8.63 -11.14 -2.93
C ASP A 56 8.17 -11.82 -1.62
N ILE A 57 7.99 -10.99 -0.58
CA ILE A 57 7.27 -11.38 0.63
C ILE A 57 5.91 -10.70 0.55
N ASP A 58 4.93 -11.47 0.15
CA ASP A 58 3.60 -10.96 -0.15
C ASP A 58 2.83 -10.62 1.12
N GLN A 59 2.17 -9.48 1.11
CA GLN A 59 1.18 -9.01 2.07
C GLN A 59 1.56 -9.23 3.55
N LEU A 60 2.74 -8.76 3.95
CA LEU A 60 3.25 -8.97 5.30
C LEU A 60 2.46 -8.24 6.38
N LEU A 61 1.93 -7.07 6.05
CA LEU A 61 1.12 -6.25 6.93
C LEU A 61 -0.15 -5.82 6.21
N GLN A 62 -1.29 -5.91 6.91
CA GLN A 62 -2.56 -5.36 6.45
C GLN A 62 -3.29 -4.71 7.60
N ARG A 63 -3.77 -3.48 7.38
CA ARG A 63 -4.71 -2.82 8.29
C ARG A 63 -5.93 -2.35 7.52
N THR A 64 -7.09 -2.52 8.12
CA THR A 64 -8.37 -2.03 7.58
C THR A 64 -9.05 -1.16 8.62
N TYR A 65 -9.52 -0.02 8.18
CA TYR A 65 -10.24 0.95 9.00
C TYR A 65 -11.64 1.15 8.42
N GLU A 66 -12.62 1.27 9.31
CA GLU A 66 -13.99 1.61 8.97
C GLU A 66 -14.37 2.96 9.59
N ILE A 67 -15.06 3.80 8.81
CA ILE A 67 -15.50 5.09 9.29
C ILE A 67 -16.53 4.95 10.41
N ARG A 68 -16.36 5.66 11.50
CA ARG A 68 -17.28 5.65 12.64
C ARG A 68 -18.59 6.32 12.27
N LYS A 69 -19.72 5.64 12.55
CA LYS A 69 -21.07 6.16 12.25
C LYS A 69 -21.43 7.42 13.04
N ASP A 70 -20.83 7.63 14.21
CA ASP A 70 -21.01 8.83 15.03
C ASP A 70 -20.12 10.00 14.60
N SER A 71 -19.14 9.76 13.71
CA SER A 71 -18.22 10.79 13.23
C SER A 71 -18.92 11.85 12.39
N LYS A 72 -18.38 13.08 12.42
CA LYS A 72 -18.86 14.17 11.56
C LYS A 72 -18.72 13.80 10.09
N ARG A 73 -17.64 13.13 9.73
CA ARG A 73 -17.36 12.71 8.36
C ARG A 73 -18.44 11.75 7.82
N TYR A 74 -18.81 10.72 8.59
CA TYR A 74 -19.87 9.79 8.23
C TYR A 74 -21.19 10.52 7.99
N LYS A 75 -21.61 11.35 8.95
CA LYS A 75 -22.85 12.12 8.89
C LYS A 75 -22.91 13.09 7.71
N THR A 76 -21.76 13.56 7.24
CA THR A 76 -21.70 14.52 6.14
C THR A 76 -21.60 13.85 4.76
N LEU A 77 -20.83 12.75 4.66
CA LEU A 77 -20.52 12.17 3.35
C LEU A 77 -21.28 10.87 3.06
N VAL A 78 -21.54 10.05 4.07
CA VAL A 78 -22.11 8.70 3.90
C VAL A 78 -23.62 8.69 4.15
N GLU A 79 -24.04 9.18 5.29
CA GLU A 79 -25.45 9.11 5.71
C GLU A 79 -26.44 9.73 4.72
N PRO A 80 -26.21 10.93 4.15
CA PRO A 80 -27.12 11.52 3.17
C PRO A 80 -27.21 10.72 1.88
N ARG A 81 -26.13 10.06 1.46
CA ARG A 81 -26.11 9.20 0.27
C ARG A 81 -26.87 7.90 0.52
N LEU A 82 -26.68 7.28 1.69
CA LEU A 82 -27.45 6.10 2.11
C LEU A 82 -28.95 6.37 2.13
N GLN A 83 -29.37 7.54 2.63
CA GLN A 83 -30.80 7.93 2.66
C GLN A 83 -31.38 8.12 1.27
N LYS A 84 -30.59 8.55 0.28
CA LYS A 84 -31.02 8.71 -1.11
C LYS A 84 -31.00 7.41 -1.90
N LEU A 85 -30.18 6.44 -1.53
CA LEU A 85 -29.98 5.19 -2.28
C LEU A 85 -31.29 4.44 -2.61
N PRO A 86 -32.31 4.33 -1.72
CA PRO A 86 -33.56 3.68 -2.03
C PRO A 86 -34.40 4.41 -3.11
N THR A 87 -34.15 5.71 -3.32
CA THR A 87 -34.91 6.51 -4.30
C THR A 87 -34.41 6.37 -5.73
N ILE A 88 -33.24 5.78 -5.93
CA ILE A 88 -32.61 5.54 -7.24
C ILE A 88 -33.37 4.38 -7.91
N LYS A 89 -34.06 4.68 -9.03
CA LYS A 89 -34.83 3.69 -9.77
C LYS A 89 -34.00 2.84 -10.73
N ASP A 90 -32.99 3.43 -11.32
CA ASP A 90 -32.06 2.71 -12.21
C ASP A 90 -31.17 1.77 -11.40
N VAL A 91 -31.21 0.47 -11.74
CA VAL A 91 -30.50 -0.58 -10.99
C VAL A 91 -28.99 -0.42 -11.10
N SER A 92 -28.50 -0.10 -12.30
CA SER A 92 -27.05 0.06 -12.53
C SER A 92 -26.50 1.28 -11.79
N GLN A 93 -27.24 2.39 -11.84
CA GLN A 93 -26.88 3.60 -11.10
C GLN A 93 -26.93 3.37 -9.57
N LYS A 94 -27.94 2.60 -9.10
CA LYS A 94 -28.03 2.25 -7.68
C LYS A 94 -26.89 1.38 -7.20
N GLN A 95 -26.46 0.42 -8.01
CA GLN A 95 -25.30 -0.43 -7.70
C GLN A 95 -24.00 0.38 -7.65
N LEU A 96 -23.81 1.27 -8.62
CA LEU A 96 -22.64 2.16 -8.64
C LEU A 96 -22.61 3.07 -7.40
N GLU A 97 -23.74 3.69 -7.06
CA GLU A 97 -23.85 4.54 -5.88
C GLU A 97 -23.58 3.76 -4.58
N ALA A 98 -24.10 2.51 -4.49
CA ALA A 98 -23.85 1.65 -3.33
C ALA A 98 -22.36 1.32 -3.18
N ALA A 99 -21.69 1.01 -4.28
CA ALA A 99 -20.25 0.73 -4.28
C ALA A 99 -19.42 1.96 -3.89
N GLU A 100 -19.76 3.15 -4.41
CA GLU A 100 -19.09 4.39 -4.00
C GLU A 100 -19.33 4.72 -2.53
N ILE A 101 -20.51 4.43 -1.98
CA ILE A 101 -20.79 4.60 -0.55
C ILE A 101 -19.92 3.63 0.28
N GLU A 102 -19.77 2.40 -0.17
CA GLU A 102 -18.92 1.41 0.49
C GLU A 102 -17.45 1.87 0.52
N ASP A 103 -16.93 2.36 -0.62
CA ASP A 103 -15.57 2.89 -0.70
C ASP A 103 -15.33 4.07 0.24
N LEU A 104 -16.36 4.92 0.47
CA LEU A 104 -16.25 6.02 1.42
C LEU A 104 -16.14 5.55 2.88
N GLN A 105 -16.56 4.31 3.16
CA GLN A 105 -16.58 3.77 4.51
C GLN A 105 -15.34 2.98 4.89
N HIS A 106 -14.52 2.59 3.91
CA HIS A 106 -13.38 1.70 4.14
C HIS A 106 -12.07 2.35 3.71
N LEU A 107 -11.03 2.11 4.51
CA LEU A 107 -9.64 2.41 4.19
C LEU A 107 -8.81 1.17 4.47
N GLN A 108 -8.10 0.68 3.46
CA GLN A 108 -7.23 -0.48 3.60
C GLN A 108 -5.80 -0.10 3.26
N VAL A 109 -4.87 -0.64 4.02
CA VAL A 109 -3.43 -0.50 3.77
C VAL A 109 -2.81 -1.88 3.75
N GLN A 110 -2.00 -2.13 2.74
CA GLN A 110 -1.22 -3.36 2.58
C GLN A 110 0.24 -2.99 2.43
N VAL A 111 1.13 -3.79 3.01
CA VAL A 111 2.58 -3.61 2.92
C VAL A 111 3.21 -4.90 2.41
N HIS A 112 4.01 -4.76 1.38
CA HIS A 112 4.73 -5.84 0.70
C HIS A 112 6.23 -5.54 0.72
N PHE A 113 7.06 -6.57 0.85
CA PHE A 113 8.52 -6.44 0.83
C PHE A 113 9.10 -7.15 -0.40
N ASN A 114 10.20 -6.63 -0.89
CA ASN A 114 10.97 -7.20 -2.01
C ASN A 114 10.17 -7.40 -3.30
N MET A 115 9.18 -6.53 -3.54
CA MET A 115 8.39 -6.62 -4.76
C MET A 115 9.27 -6.49 -6.00
N LEU A 116 9.34 -7.54 -6.81
CA LEU A 116 10.12 -7.59 -8.06
C LEU A 116 9.37 -6.94 -9.22
N VAL A 117 8.07 -7.00 -9.16
CA VAL A 117 7.20 -6.43 -10.18
C VAL A 117 6.21 -5.54 -9.47
N VAL A 118 6.30 -4.24 -9.69
CA VAL A 118 5.20 -3.36 -9.34
C VAL A 118 4.02 -3.76 -10.20
N PRO A 119 2.86 -4.09 -9.61
CA PRO A 119 1.72 -4.54 -10.40
C PRO A 119 1.38 -3.50 -11.45
N MET A 120 0.88 -3.97 -12.58
CA MET A 120 0.57 -3.22 -13.79
C MET A 120 0.13 -1.79 -13.49
N ILE A 121 1.06 -0.87 -13.72
CA ILE A 121 0.76 0.54 -13.69
C ILE A 121 0.40 0.89 -15.12
N THR A 122 -0.86 0.76 -15.46
CA THR A 122 -1.39 1.26 -16.72
C THR A 122 -1.61 2.75 -16.57
N GLY A 123 -0.81 3.57 -17.23
CA GLY A 123 -1.02 5.02 -17.23
C GLY A 123 0.26 5.83 -17.46
N PRO A 124 0.14 7.15 -17.61
CA PRO A 124 1.27 8.01 -17.88
C PRO A 124 2.27 7.96 -16.72
N ASP A 125 3.54 8.18 -17.06
CA ASP A 125 4.73 8.15 -16.21
C ASP A 125 4.47 8.20 -14.69
N PRO A 126 4.97 7.23 -13.95
CA PRO A 126 4.95 7.30 -12.49
C PRO A 126 5.70 8.54 -12.04
N LYS A 127 4.97 9.57 -11.68
CA LYS A 127 5.55 10.81 -11.20
C LYS A 127 5.83 10.68 -9.72
N VAL A 128 7.08 10.84 -9.35
CA VAL A 128 7.41 11.18 -7.97
C VAL A 128 6.69 12.49 -7.66
N ASP A 129 5.70 12.47 -6.76
CA ASP A 129 5.12 13.72 -6.27
C ASP A 129 6.15 14.36 -5.32
N PRO A 130 6.81 15.47 -5.71
CA PRO A 130 7.84 16.08 -4.88
C PRO A 130 7.29 16.64 -3.56
N LYS A 131 5.98 16.66 -3.41
CA LYS A 131 5.30 17.08 -2.18
C LYS A 131 5.19 15.95 -1.15
N ILE A 132 5.50 14.70 -1.54
CA ILE A 132 5.51 13.54 -0.66
C ILE A 132 6.95 13.06 -0.52
N PRO A 133 7.70 13.55 0.47
CA PRO A 133 9.09 13.16 0.65
C PRO A 133 9.15 11.75 1.23
N GLY A 134 9.97 10.90 0.63
CA GLY A 134 10.23 9.53 1.09
C GLY A 134 10.10 8.49 0.00
N PRO A 135 8.92 8.25 -0.59
CA PRO A 135 8.79 7.30 -1.69
C PRO A 135 9.64 7.74 -2.88
N ILE A 136 10.28 6.77 -3.52
CA ILE A 136 10.91 7.03 -4.83
C ILE A 136 9.87 7.11 -5.93
N PHE A 137 8.65 6.66 -5.63
CA PHE A 137 7.56 6.57 -6.57
C PHE A 137 6.22 6.61 -5.85
N VAL A 138 5.26 7.36 -6.39
CA VAL A 138 3.85 7.38 -5.94
C VAL A 138 2.97 7.27 -7.18
N HIS A 139 2.17 6.23 -7.25
CA HIS A 139 1.22 6.01 -8.32
C HIS A 139 -0.21 6.02 -7.78
N LYS A 140 -1.10 6.62 -8.57
CA LYS A 140 -2.54 6.56 -8.35
C LYS A 140 -3.15 5.64 -9.39
N ASP A 141 -3.59 4.46 -8.96
CA ASP A 141 -4.36 3.56 -9.79
C ASP A 141 -5.85 3.93 -9.72
N ARG A 142 -6.43 4.21 -10.89
CA ARG A 142 -7.86 4.53 -11.03
C ARG A 142 -8.68 3.34 -11.51
N ASN A 143 -8.01 2.29 -11.97
CA ASN A 143 -8.63 1.15 -12.62
C ASN A 143 -8.51 -0.12 -11.78
N ASN A 144 -8.47 0.02 -10.45
CA ASN A 144 -8.40 -1.16 -9.60
C ASN A 144 -9.66 -2.02 -9.79
N PRO A 145 -9.54 -3.24 -10.35
CA PRO A 145 -10.69 -4.09 -10.62
C PRO A 145 -11.32 -4.67 -9.33
N PHE A 146 -10.67 -4.50 -8.18
CA PHE A 146 -11.10 -5.06 -6.90
C PHE A 146 -11.76 -4.06 -5.97
N SER A 147 -11.75 -2.77 -6.31
CA SER A 147 -12.51 -1.76 -5.58
C SER A 147 -12.90 -0.63 -6.52
N HIS A 148 -14.05 -0.02 -6.27
CA HIS A 148 -14.47 1.20 -6.97
C HIS A 148 -13.72 2.43 -6.46
N GLY A 149 -12.97 2.28 -5.36
CA GLY A 149 -12.12 3.31 -4.77
C GLY A 149 -10.80 3.49 -5.50
N VAL A 150 -10.10 4.52 -5.10
CA VAL A 150 -8.79 4.85 -5.63
C VAL A 150 -7.72 4.11 -4.85
N ALA A 151 -6.79 3.48 -5.56
CA ALA A 151 -5.59 2.93 -4.97
C ALA A 151 -4.40 3.89 -5.14
N TYR A 152 -3.62 4.06 -4.09
CA TYR A 152 -2.30 4.69 -4.16
C TYR A 152 -1.24 3.67 -3.82
N VAL A 153 -0.22 3.60 -4.65
CA VAL A 153 0.95 2.74 -4.46
C VAL A 153 2.14 3.62 -4.18
N LEU A 154 2.77 3.44 -3.02
CA LEU A 154 4.01 4.09 -2.64
C LEU A 154 5.12 3.06 -2.67
N PHE A 155 6.20 3.38 -3.34
CA PHE A 155 7.34 2.49 -3.46
C PHE A 155 8.58 3.12 -2.86
N PHE A 156 9.28 2.36 -2.01
CA PHE A 156 10.49 2.76 -1.30
C PHE A 156 11.62 1.79 -1.64
N SER A 157 12.82 2.29 -1.85
CA SER A 157 14.00 1.45 -2.07
C SER A 157 15.22 2.09 -1.46
N GLY A 158 16.03 1.26 -0.80
CA GLY A 158 17.35 1.65 -0.29
C GLY A 158 18.41 1.76 -1.36
N THR A 159 18.19 1.15 -2.52
CA THR A 159 19.17 1.16 -3.61
C THR A 159 18.88 2.29 -4.59
N LYS A 160 19.83 3.21 -4.74
CA LYS A 160 19.75 4.30 -5.76
C LYS A 160 19.84 3.78 -7.20
N ASN A 161 20.00 2.48 -7.41
CA ASN A 161 20.32 1.86 -8.67
C ASN A 161 19.13 1.14 -9.33
N GLY A 162 17.93 1.33 -8.84
CA GLY A 162 16.73 0.81 -9.52
C GLY A 162 16.50 1.56 -10.82
N ARG A 163 16.50 0.84 -11.94
CA ARG A 163 16.10 1.37 -13.24
C ARG A 163 14.66 0.99 -13.50
N TRP A 164 13.83 1.99 -13.72
CA TRP A 164 12.46 1.79 -14.16
C TRP A 164 12.43 1.68 -15.69
N GLU A 165 11.86 0.64 -16.20
CA GLU A 165 11.66 0.47 -17.64
C GLU A 165 10.19 0.17 -17.93
N GLU A 166 9.65 0.84 -18.92
CA GLU A 166 8.35 0.53 -19.47
C GLU A 166 8.51 -0.68 -20.42
N VAL A 167 7.80 -1.77 -20.09
CA VAL A 167 7.79 -2.98 -20.91
C VAL A 167 6.34 -3.41 -21.06
N ASN A 168 5.77 -3.31 -22.28
CA ASN A 168 4.39 -3.67 -22.59
C ASN A 168 3.36 -2.95 -21.71
N ASP A 169 3.43 -1.63 -21.64
CA ASP A 169 2.57 -0.76 -20.81
C ASP A 169 2.65 -1.04 -19.30
N VAL A 170 3.68 -1.74 -18.86
CA VAL A 170 3.96 -2.06 -17.46
C VAL A 170 5.30 -1.48 -17.07
N TYR A 171 5.33 -0.70 -15.98
CA TYR A 171 6.58 -0.24 -15.40
C TYR A 171 7.17 -1.37 -14.55
N ARG A 172 8.37 -1.80 -14.92
CA ARG A 172 9.15 -2.77 -14.16
C ARG A 172 10.35 -2.10 -13.54
N ASN A 173 10.59 -2.41 -12.30
CA ASN A 173 11.82 -2.03 -11.64
C ASN A 173 12.82 -3.18 -11.74
N PHE A 174 13.93 -2.91 -12.42
CA PHE A 174 15.04 -3.84 -12.52
C PHE A 174 16.08 -3.47 -11.45
N PHE A 175 15.99 -4.12 -10.30
CA PHE A 175 17.04 -4.04 -9.31
C PHE A 175 18.20 -4.94 -9.72
N VAL A 176 19.41 -4.40 -9.67
CA VAL A 176 20.61 -5.23 -9.75
C VAL A 176 20.93 -5.67 -8.33
N HIS A 177 20.60 -6.92 -8.00
CA HIS A 177 21.02 -7.52 -6.75
C HIS A 177 22.55 -7.57 -6.70
N LYS A 178 23.13 -7.09 -5.61
CA LYS A 178 24.54 -7.22 -5.30
C LYS A 178 24.69 -8.07 -4.05
N ALA A 179 25.80 -8.78 -3.91
CA ALA A 179 26.09 -9.65 -2.76
C ALA A 179 25.95 -8.93 -1.40
N ASP A 180 26.17 -7.61 -1.39
CA ASP A 180 26.11 -6.76 -0.19
C ASP A 180 24.73 -6.10 0.01
N THR A 181 23.74 -6.45 -0.81
CA THR A 181 22.40 -5.84 -0.73
C THR A 181 21.69 -6.36 0.53
N PRO A 182 21.05 -5.51 1.32
CA PRO A 182 20.24 -5.94 2.45
C PRO A 182 19.15 -6.93 2.03
N PHE A 183 18.79 -7.86 2.91
CA PHE A 183 17.73 -8.85 2.65
C PHE A 183 16.40 -8.20 2.25
N ILE A 184 16.04 -7.06 2.85
CA ILE A 184 14.91 -6.25 2.40
C ILE A 184 15.44 -5.10 1.54
N GLU A 185 15.20 -5.18 0.24
CA GLU A 185 15.66 -4.21 -0.76
C GLU A 185 14.67 -3.08 -1.01
N ASN A 186 13.38 -3.40 -0.89
CA ASN A 186 12.31 -2.44 -1.14
C ASN A 186 11.06 -2.75 -0.32
N ILE A 187 10.24 -1.73 -0.18
CA ILE A 187 8.94 -1.80 0.49
C ILE A 187 7.90 -1.13 -0.43
N GLU A 188 6.80 -1.83 -0.65
CA GLU A 188 5.63 -1.29 -1.33
C GLU A 188 4.48 -1.12 -0.33
N VAL A 189 3.87 0.05 -0.34
CA VAL A 189 2.67 0.36 0.45
C VAL A 189 1.52 0.65 -0.49
N ARG A 190 0.46 -0.14 -0.41
CA ARG A 190 -0.78 0.07 -1.15
C ARG A 190 -1.84 0.61 -0.21
N ILE A 191 -2.50 1.69 -0.62
CA ILE A 191 -3.55 2.34 0.17
C ILE A 191 -4.80 2.42 -0.70
N PHE A 192 -5.88 1.80 -0.24
CA PHE A 192 -7.18 1.77 -0.92
C PHE A 192 -8.21 2.52 -0.08
N GLY A 193 -9.07 3.30 -0.69
CA GLY A 193 -10.16 3.98 0.01
C GLY A 193 -10.48 5.38 -0.52
N PRO A 194 -11.12 6.23 0.31
CA PRO A 194 -11.49 7.58 -0.09
C PRO A 194 -10.28 8.44 -0.44
N GLU A 195 -10.27 9.00 -1.64
CA GLU A 195 -9.11 9.73 -2.18
C GLU A 195 -8.69 10.91 -1.31
N ASP A 196 -9.64 11.64 -0.75
CA ASP A 196 -9.36 12.78 0.12
C ASP A 196 -8.68 12.34 1.43
N ARG A 197 -9.09 11.20 2.00
CA ARG A 197 -8.44 10.62 3.17
C ARG A 197 -7.04 10.12 2.87
N ILE A 198 -6.86 9.45 1.72
CA ILE A 198 -5.52 9.02 1.29
C ILE A 198 -4.61 10.23 1.12
N LYS A 199 -5.05 11.28 0.43
CA LYS A 199 -4.27 12.51 0.26
C LYS A 199 -3.91 13.21 1.58
N GLU A 200 -4.80 13.17 2.55
CA GLU A 200 -4.51 13.66 3.90
C GLU A 200 -3.36 12.87 4.53
N LEU A 201 -3.43 11.53 4.50
CA LEU A 201 -2.40 10.64 5.04
C LEU A 201 -1.06 10.80 4.33
N LEU A 202 -1.06 10.91 3.00
CA LEU A 202 0.16 11.13 2.22
C LEU A 202 0.90 12.40 2.64
N ARG A 203 0.19 13.44 3.07
CA ARG A 203 0.78 14.72 3.53
C ARG A 203 1.17 14.72 5.00
N LYS A 204 0.39 14.00 5.84
CA LYS A 204 0.55 14.00 7.29
C LYS A 204 1.70 13.11 7.75
N ILE A 205 1.88 11.96 7.10
CA ILE A 205 2.83 10.94 7.50
C ILE A 205 4.24 11.32 7.03
N ASP A 206 5.22 11.20 7.91
CA ASP A 206 6.63 11.33 7.52
C ASP A 206 7.15 10.02 6.93
N TRP A 207 6.98 9.88 5.63
CA TRP A 207 7.40 8.69 4.87
C TRP A 207 8.91 8.52 4.76
N ARG A 208 9.71 9.56 5.07
CA ARG A 208 11.19 9.49 5.02
C ARG A 208 11.74 8.45 5.98
N GLN A 209 11.04 8.16 7.09
CA GLN A 209 11.45 7.13 8.04
C GLN A 209 11.54 5.74 7.41
N VAL A 210 10.73 5.43 6.37
CA VAL A 210 10.80 4.17 5.62
C VAL A 210 12.10 4.10 4.82
N ASN A 211 12.42 5.16 4.06
CA ASN A 211 13.67 5.23 3.32
C ASN A 211 14.91 5.20 4.23
N ASN A 212 14.86 5.93 5.34
CA ASN A 212 15.97 5.93 6.29
C ASN A 212 16.24 4.53 6.84
N ALA A 213 15.19 3.73 7.06
CA ALA A 213 15.36 2.35 7.49
C ALA A 213 16.00 1.45 6.42
N LEU A 214 15.68 1.70 5.14
CA LEU A 214 16.23 0.93 4.00
C LEU A 214 17.68 1.29 3.68
N THR A 215 18.16 2.49 4.07
CA THR A 215 19.49 2.97 3.76
C THR A 215 20.52 2.75 4.89
N MET A 216 20.07 2.29 6.06
CA MET A 216 20.90 1.91 7.20
C MET A 216 21.28 0.43 7.19
#